data_3386abc9455057cfd3807e27a801b3e7
#
_entry.id   3386abc9455057cfd3807e27a801b3e7
#
_cell.length_a   1.000
_cell.length_b   1.000
_cell.length_c   1.000
_cell.angle_alpha   90.00
_cell.angle_beta   90.00
_cell.angle_gamma   90.00
#
_symmetry.space_group_name_H-M   'P 1'
#
loop_
_entity.id
_entity.type
_entity.pdbx_description
1 polymer ?
#
loop_
_entity_poly.entity_id
_entity_poly.type
_entity_poly.pdbx_seq_one_letter_code
_entity_poly.pdbx_strand_id
1 'polypeptide(L)'
;MGEEPLLAEAVGGVLRLTLNRPDRRNALSIELRNLIAEVLGDLDPEATGAVVVTGAGPAFCSGMDTTQFGGDRRHREQLVESSLSCMRAVGECPVPVIAAVNGPALAGGFVLALAADMRIAEPDAVFGFPELPRGIPPSFAWARAALPAALARELCVSGRLIDAEAARADGVISELTESGQAANRALQITTEIAGRPRAAVIETKRRILLERERLYGFLFEDEERMFRRALLGAD
;
A
#
# COMPACT_ATOMS: atom_id res chain seq x y z
N MET A 1 15.40 -23.74 1.79
CA MET A 1 14.20 -23.18 1.16
C MET A 1 13.98 -21.84 1.88
N GLY A 2 14.03 -20.70 1.17
CA GLY A 2 13.70 -19.42 1.78
C GLY A 2 12.23 -19.38 2.15
N GLU A 3 11.87 -18.65 3.20
CA GLU A 3 10.46 -18.41 3.54
C GLU A 3 9.79 -17.65 2.39
N GLU A 4 8.50 -17.95 2.13
CA GLU A 4 7.72 -17.25 1.10
C GLU A 4 7.63 -15.76 1.46
N PRO A 5 7.97 -14.83 0.54
CA PRO A 5 8.02 -13.40 0.85
C PRO A 5 6.63 -12.77 1.05
N LEU A 6 5.56 -13.44 0.63
CA LEU A 6 4.16 -13.08 0.85
C LEU A 6 3.41 -14.30 1.38
N LEU A 7 2.72 -14.15 2.49
CA LEU A 7 1.77 -15.16 2.97
C LEU A 7 0.36 -14.71 2.60
N ALA A 8 -0.40 -15.57 1.93
CA ALA A 8 -1.78 -15.32 1.54
C ALA A 8 -2.69 -16.37 2.20
N GLU A 9 -3.61 -15.92 3.05
CA GLU A 9 -4.48 -16.79 3.83
C GLU A 9 -5.93 -16.35 3.68
N ALA A 10 -6.81 -17.29 3.34
CA ALA A 10 -8.25 -17.09 3.32
C ALA A 10 -8.84 -17.35 4.71
N VAL A 11 -9.49 -16.37 5.30
CA VAL A 11 -10.10 -16.46 6.63
C VAL A 11 -11.53 -15.93 6.57
N GLY A 12 -12.53 -16.79 6.60
CA GLY A 12 -13.95 -16.37 6.71
C GLY A 12 -14.43 -15.44 5.59
N GLY A 13 -13.99 -15.64 4.34
CA GLY A 13 -14.34 -14.79 3.20
C GLY A 13 -13.51 -13.49 3.13
N VAL A 14 -12.44 -13.39 3.93
CA VAL A 14 -11.43 -12.32 3.89
C VAL A 14 -10.10 -12.91 3.41
N LEU A 15 -9.40 -12.22 2.53
CA LEU A 15 -8.03 -12.55 2.16
C LEU A 15 -7.05 -11.75 3.03
N ARG A 16 -6.21 -12.42 3.81
CA ARG A 16 -5.12 -11.79 4.55
C ARG A 16 -3.81 -11.95 3.80
N LEU A 17 -3.18 -10.84 3.47
CA LEU A 17 -1.84 -10.76 2.89
C LEU A 17 -0.85 -10.28 3.94
N THR A 18 0.15 -11.10 4.25
CA THR A 18 1.23 -10.72 5.17
C THR A 18 2.53 -10.59 4.40
N LEU A 19 3.09 -9.38 4.35
CA LEU A 19 4.43 -9.14 3.81
C LEU A 19 5.43 -9.86 4.72
N ASN A 20 6.13 -10.86 4.20
CA ASN A 20 6.92 -11.78 5.02
C ASN A 20 8.41 -11.73 4.71
N ARG A 21 8.99 -10.55 4.86
CA ARG A 21 10.45 -10.30 4.77
C ARG A 21 10.91 -9.49 5.99
N PRO A 22 10.66 -9.97 7.25
CA PRO A 22 10.91 -9.18 8.47
C PRO A 22 12.37 -8.74 8.60
N ASP A 23 13.34 -9.55 8.22
CA ASP A 23 14.78 -9.23 8.23
C ASP A 23 15.16 -8.06 7.30
N ARG A 24 14.29 -7.76 6.34
CA ARG A 24 14.41 -6.65 5.41
C ARG A 24 13.34 -5.57 5.66
N ARG A 25 12.70 -5.58 6.84
CA ARG A 25 11.59 -4.66 7.19
C ARG A 25 10.51 -4.65 6.10
N ASN A 26 10.22 -5.80 5.53
CA ASN A 26 9.24 -5.99 4.46
C ASN A 26 9.47 -5.10 3.24
N ALA A 27 10.74 -4.84 2.89
CA ALA A 27 11.09 -4.09 1.69
C ALA A 27 10.51 -4.78 0.45
N LEU A 28 9.91 -3.97 -0.44
CA LEU A 28 9.22 -4.40 -1.65
C LEU A 28 10.23 -4.81 -2.74
N SER A 29 10.65 -6.08 -2.72
CA SER A 29 11.41 -6.67 -3.84
C SER A 29 10.53 -6.84 -5.07
N ILE A 30 11.13 -7.01 -6.25
CA ILE A 30 10.42 -7.35 -7.50
C ILE A 30 9.51 -8.54 -7.28
N GLU A 31 10.04 -9.60 -6.65
CA GLU A 31 9.29 -10.83 -6.35
C GLU A 31 8.06 -10.56 -5.47
N LEU A 32 8.23 -9.88 -4.33
CA LEU A 32 7.11 -9.57 -3.43
C LEU A 32 6.03 -8.73 -4.12
N ARG A 33 6.44 -7.74 -4.94
CA ARG A 33 5.50 -6.90 -5.70
C ARG A 33 4.71 -7.69 -6.73
N ASN A 34 5.38 -8.61 -7.46
CA ASN A 34 4.72 -9.47 -8.44
C ASN A 34 3.73 -10.41 -7.76
N LEU A 35 4.09 -11.01 -6.61
CA LEU A 35 3.18 -11.87 -5.86
C LEU A 35 1.94 -11.11 -5.35
N ILE A 36 2.11 -9.89 -4.85
CA ILE A 36 0.95 -9.05 -4.45
C ILE A 36 0.04 -8.78 -5.66
N ALA A 37 0.63 -8.42 -6.81
CA ALA A 37 -0.13 -8.12 -8.02
C ALA A 37 -0.83 -9.37 -8.57
N GLU A 38 -0.19 -10.51 -8.55
CA GLU A 38 -0.75 -11.81 -8.97
C GLU A 38 -1.94 -12.22 -8.09
N VAL A 39 -1.73 -12.28 -6.76
CA VAL A 39 -2.78 -12.71 -5.82
C VAL A 39 -4.00 -11.80 -5.86
N LEU A 40 -3.81 -10.48 -6.00
CA LEU A 40 -4.94 -9.54 -6.09
C LEU A 40 -5.56 -9.51 -7.49
N GLY A 41 -4.78 -9.80 -8.54
CA GLY A 41 -5.27 -9.90 -9.92
C GLY A 41 -6.16 -11.12 -10.14
N ASP A 42 -5.87 -12.22 -9.43
CA ASP A 42 -6.64 -13.46 -9.50
C ASP A 42 -7.81 -13.51 -8.49
N LEU A 43 -8.03 -12.43 -7.73
CA LEU A 43 -9.05 -12.38 -6.71
C LEU A 43 -10.46 -12.42 -7.32
N ASP A 44 -11.26 -13.41 -6.87
CA ASP A 44 -12.69 -13.47 -7.18
C ASP A 44 -13.48 -12.59 -6.19
N PRO A 45 -14.09 -11.48 -6.63
CA PRO A 45 -14.84 -10.59 -5.76
C PRO A 45 -16.15 -11.19 -5.24
N GLU A 46 -16.63 -12.29 -5.82
CA GLU A 46 -17.81 -13.00 -5.30
C GLU A 46 -17.42 -13.94 -4.14
N ALA A 47 -16.23 -14.52 -4.17
CA ALA A 47 -15.72 -15.38 -3.11
C ALA A 47 -15.05 -14.60 -1.96
N THR A 48 -14.35 -13.48 -2.29
CA THR A 48 -13.60 -12.67 -1.34
C THR A 48 -14.31 -11.35 -1.05
N GLY A 49 -14.65 -11.11 0.21
CA GLY A 49 -15.40 -9.92 0.63
C GLY A 49 -14.57 -8.69 0.94
N ALA A 50 -13.35 -8.89 1.38
CA ALA A 50 -12.41 -7.84 1.71
C ALA A 50 -10.99 -8.40 1.80
N VAL A 51 -10.00 -7.52 1.80
CA VAL A 51 -8.57 -7.84 1.93
C VAL A 51 -7.97 -7.12 3.13
N VAL A 52 -7.10 -7.79 3.88
CA VAL A 52 -6.21 -7.20 4.87
C VAL A 52 -4.78 -7.30 4.37
N VAL A 53 -4.01 -6.22 4.43
CA VAL A 53 -2.56 -6.21 4.17
C VAL A 53 -1.85 -5.82 5.45
N THR A 54 -0.87 -6.61 5.88
CA THR A 54 -0.05 -6.35 7.08
C THR A 54 1.40 -6.78 6.87
N GLY A 55 2.29 -6.43 7.80
CA GLY A 55 3.69 -6.85 7.78
C GLY A 55 4.02 -7.89 8.85
N ALA A 56 4.89 -8.84 8.56
CA ALA A 56 5.51 -9.69 9.57
C ALA A 56 6.60 -8.91 10.33
N GLY A 57 6.77 -9.20 11.62
CA GLY A 57 7.81 -8.59 12.45
C GLY A 57 7.55 -7.11 12.77
N PRO A 58 8.61 -6.29 12.99
CA PRO A 58 8.48 -4.98 13.62
C PRO A 58 8.12 -3.83 12.65
N ALA A 59 7.90 -4.09 11.37
CA ALA A 59 7.60 -3.06 10.39
C ALA A 59 6.45 -3.49 9.48
N PHE A 60 5.63 -2.54 9.08
CA PHE A 60 4.70 -2.77 7.98
C PHE A 60 5.48 -2.94 6.67
N CYS A 61 6.15 -1.89 6.22
CA CYS A 61 6.95 -1.92 5.00
C CYS A 61 7.89 -0.71 4.91
N SER A 62 9.16 -0.93 4.62
CA SER A 62 10.17 0.14 4.53
C SER A 62 10.29 0.79 3.13
N GLY A 63 9.45 0.39 2.18
CA GLY A 63 9.50 0.88 0.79
C GLY A 63 10.23 -0.06 -0.16
N MET A 64 10.67 0.45 -1.30
CA MET A 64 11.34 -0.36 -2.32
C MET A 64 12.64 -0.98 -1.80
N ASP A 65 12.92 -2.22 -2.19
CA ASP A 65 14.18 -2.89 -1.89
C ASP A 65 15.32 -2.23 -2.69
N THR A 66 16.05 -1.34 -2.02
CA THR A 66 17.12 -0.55 -2.64
C THR A 66 18.32 -1.40 -3.10
N THR A 67 18.44 -2.63 -2.61
CA THR A 67 19.49 -3.56 -3.07
C THR A 67 19.27 -4.02 -4.51
N GLN A 68 18.08 -3.84 -5.03
CA GLN A 68 17.69 -4.17 -6.40
C GLN A 68 17.76 -2.98 -7.36
N PHE A 69 18.20 -1.79 -6.91
CA PHE A 69 18.34 -0.62 -7.76
C PHE A 69 19.55 -0.77 -8.69
N GLY A 70 19.43 -0.20 -9.90
CA GLY A 70 20.45 -0.30 -10.94
C GLY A 70 20.23 -1.48 -11.88
N GLY A 71 21.32 -2.12 -12.30
CA GLY A 71 21.26 -3.22 -13.27
C GLY A 71 21.13 -2.78 -14.74
N ASP A 72 20.91 -3.75 -15.61
CA ASP A 72 20.67 -3.50 -17.02
C ASP A 72 19.27 -2.94 -17.30
N ARG A 73 18.98 -2.60 -18.56
CA ARG A 73 17.70 -2.03 -18.97
C ARG A 73 16.53 -2.96 -18.61
N ARG A 74 16.67 -4.24 -18.86
CA ARG A 74 15.64 -5.24 -18.59
C ARG A 74 15.31 -5.33 -17.10
N HIS A 75 16.32 -5.31 -16.24
CA HIS A 75 16.12 -5.31 -14.79
C HIS A 75 15.40 -4.04 -14.31
N ARG A 76 15.79 -2.87 -14.83
CA ARG A 76 15.12 -1.60 -14.52
C ARG A 76 13.65 -1.57 -14.98
N GLU A 77 13.35 -2.15 -16.16
CA GLU A 77 11.99 -2.34 -16.63
C GLU A 77 11.18 -3.21 -15.65
N GLN A 78 11.75 -4.31 -15.16
CA GLN A 78 11.11 -5.14 -14.12
C GLN A 78 10.86 -4.37 -12.82
N LEU A 79 11.81 -3.51 -12.38
CA LEU A 79 11.64 -2.64 -11.22
C LEU A 79 10.44 -1.71 -11.39
N VAL A 80 10.31 -1.09 -12.54
CA VAL A 80 9.20 -0.17 -12.85
C VAL A 80 7.88 -0.93 -12.92
N GLU A 81 7.79 -1.94 -13.77
CA GLU A 81 6.54 -2.67 -14.02
C GLU A 81 6.00 -3.32 -12.74
N SER A 82 6.86 -4.00 -11.98
CA SER A 82 6.43 -4.61 -10.72
C SER A 82 5.95 -3.58 -9.70
N SER A 83 6.56 -2.37 -9.65
CA SER A 83 6.13 -1.31 -8.75
C SER A 83 4.75 -0.77 -9.12
N LEU A 84 4.54 -0.46 -10.40
CA LEU A 84 3.27 0.06 -10.88
C LEU A 84 2.16 -0.97 -10.76
N SER A 85 2.42 -2.22 -11.14
CA SER A 85 1.44 -3.31 -11.04
C SER A 85 1.02 -3.59 -9.60
N CYS A 86 1.96 -3.62 -8.65
CA CYS A 86 1.67 -3.83 -7.24
C CYS A 86 0.76 -2.74 -6.66
N MET A 87 1.12 -1.46 -6.86
CA MET A 87 0.33 -0.34 -6.32
C MET A 87 -1.05 -0.26 -6.98
N ARG A 88 -1.12 -0.54 -8.29
CA ARG A 88 -2.37 -0.61 -9.02
C ARG A 88 -3.24 -1.75 -8.52
N ALA A 89 -2.70 -2.96 -8.32
CA ALA A 89 -3.45 -4.11 -7.83
C ALA A 89 -4.11 -3.85 -6.47
N VAL A 90 -3.40 -3.22 -5.54
CA VAL A 90 -3.97 -2.83 -4.24
C VAL A 90 -5.02 -1.73 -4.40
N GLY A 91 -4.67 -0.67 -5.12
CA GLY A 91 -5.53 0.49 -5.27
C GLY A 91 -6.79 0.22 -6.08
N GLU A 92 -6.75 -0.63 -7.09
CA GLU A 92 -7.86 -0.99 -7.98
C GLU A 92 -8.57 -2.29 -7.57
N CYS A 93 -8.17 -2.89 -6.43
CA CYS A 93 -8.82 -4.09 -5.92
C CYS A 93 -10.35 -3.91 -5.92
N PRO A 94 -11.13 -4.85 -6.48
CA PRO A 94 -12.58 -4.71 -6.61
C PRO A 94 -13.34 -4.82 -5.28
N VAL A 95 -12.65 -5.27 -4.22
CA VAL A 95 -13.20 -5.36 -2.87
C VAL A 95 -12.44 -4.42 -1.91
N PRO A 96 -13.03 -4.05 -0.75
CA PRO A 96 -12.35 -3.21 0.22
C PRO A 96 -11.02 -3.78 0.70
N VAL A 97 -9.99 -2.93 0.79
CA VAL A 97 -8.66 -3.26 1.30
C VAL A 97 -8.39 -2.46 2.57
N ILE A 98 -7.96 -3.12 3.64
CA ILE A 98 -7.54 -2.49 4.89
C ILE A 98 -6.05 -2.75 5.11
N ALA A 99 -5.25 -1.69 5.24
CA ALA A 99 -3.88 -1.78 5.70
C ALA A 99 -3.84 -1.81 7.24
N ALA A 100 -3.37 -2.92 7.80
CA ALA A 100 -3.11 -3.10 9.23
C ALA A 100 -1.62 -2.81 9.49
N VAL A 101 -1.34 -1.57 9.88
CA VAL A 101 0.02 -1.02 9.96
C VAL A 101 0.61 -1.30 11.33
N ASN A 102 1.37 -2.38 11.44
CA ASN A 102 1.97 -2.89 12.68
C ASN A 102 3.31 -2.24 13.06
N GLY A 103 3.77 -1.23 12.33
CA GLY A 103 5.04 -0.53 12.54
C GLY A 103 5.34 0.42 11.40
N PRO A 104 6.58 0.85 11.20
CA PRO A 104 6.94 1.82 10.17
C PRO A 104 6.44 1.45 8.76
N ALA A 105 5.73 2.40 8.12
CA ALA A 105 5.27 2.37 6.74
C ALA A 105 5.90 3.55 6.01
N LEU A 106 7.01 3.34 5.30
CA LEU A 106 7.85 4.40 4.77
C LEU A 106 7.98 4.32 3.25
N ALA A 107 8.12 5.47 2.58
CA ALA A 107 8.33 5.54 1.13
C ALA A 107 7.26 4.73 0.37
N GLY A 108 7.69 3.80 -0.50
CA GLY A 108 6.78 2.87 -1.18
C GLY A 108 5.90 2.03 -0.24
N GLY A 109 6.32 1.80 1.02
CA GLY A 109 5.50 1.15 2.04
C GLY A 109 4.36 2.04 2.53
N PHE A 110 4.60 3.35 2.62
CA PHE A 110 3.52 4.30 2.89
C PHE A 110 2.58 4.42 1.69
N VAL A 111 3.10 4.43 0.46
CA VAL A 111 2.28 4.36 -0.76
C VAL A 111 1.38 3.12 -0.75
N LEU A 112 1.92 1.95 -0.39
CA LEU A 112 1.15 0.71 -0.28
C LEU A 112 -0.01 0.85 0.73
N ALA A 113 0.27 1.46 1.89
CA ALA A 113 -0.78 1.75 2.88
C ALA A 113 -1.81 2.77 2.38
N LEU A 114 -1.38 3.80 1.62
CA LEU A 114 -2.28 4.80 1.04
C LEU A 114 -3.13 4.25 -0.10
N ALA A 115 -2.66 3.22 -0.80
CA ALA A 115 -3.43 2.53 -1.85
C ALA A 115 -4.62 1.73 -1.28
N ALA A 116 -4.57 1.33 0.00
CA ALA A 116 -5.69 0.71 0.69
C ALA A 116 -6.81 1.72 0.98
N ASP A 117 -8.06 1.24 1.12
CA ASP A 117 -9.22 2.09 1.44
C ASP A 117 -9.16 2.62 2.87
N MET A 118 -8.75 1.78 3.81
CA MET A 118 -8.64 2.13 5.23
C MET A 118 -7.26 1.77 5.77
N ARG A 119 -6.83 2.47 6.80
CA ARG A 119 -5.58 2.21 7.54
C ARG A 119 -5.90 2.17 9.02
N ILE A 120 -5.45 1.10 9.67
CA ILE A 120 -5.49 0.91 11.13
C ILE A 120 -4.04 0.76 11.56
N ALA A 121 -3.62 1.39 12.64
CA ALA A 121 -2.23 1.35 13.03
C ALA A 121 -2.01 1.00 14.49
N GLU A 122 -0.82 0.52 14.79
CA GLU A 122 -0.27 0.34 16.13
C GLU A 122 0.52 1.58 16.56
N PRO A 123 0.79 1.77 17.88
CA PRO A 123 1.47 2.96 18.37
C PRO A 123 2.88 3.18 17.79
N ASP A 124 3.58 2.10 17.44
CA ASP A 124 4.93 2.16 16.86
C ASP A 124 4.94 2.46 15.36
N ALA A 125 3.77 2.67 14.75
CA ALA A 125 3.68 3.02 13.34
C ALA A 125 4.21 4.44 13.09
N VAL A 126 5.01 4.56 12.02
CA VAL A 126 5.57 5.84 11.54
C VAL A 126 5.31 5.91 10.05
N PHE A 127 4.87 7.08 9.58
CA PHE A 127 4.49 7.29 8.19
C PHE A 127 5.28 8.44 7.55
N GLY A 128 5.55 8.34 6.26
CA GLY A 128 6.14 9.44 5.48
C GLY A 128 7.04 9.02 4.35
N PHE A 129 7.71 10.03 3.77
CA PHE A 129 8.51 9.92 2.56
C PHE A 129 9.99 10.27 2.79
N PRO A 130 10.76 9.41 3.48
CA PRO A 130 12.18 9.67 3.80
C PRO A 130 13.10 9.60 2.59
N GLU A 131 12.57 9.31 1.40
CA GLU A 131 13.31 9.24 0.15
C GLU A 131 13.61 10.62 -0.45
N LEU A 132 12.85 11.66 -0.12
CA LEU A 132 13.03 12.99 -0.68
C LEU A 132 14.46 13.55 -0.47
N PRO A 133 15.06 13.51 0.72
CA PRO A 133 16.46 13.95 0.93
C PRO A 133 17.49 13.17 0.13
N ARG A 134 17.11 12.01 -0.44
CA ARG A 134 17.96 11.19 -1.32
C ARG A 134 17.77 11.50 -2.80
N GLY A 135 16.98 12.55 -3.11
CA GLY A 135 16.70 12.97 -4.48
C GLY A 135 15.62 12.13 -5.19
N ILE A 136 14.85 11.33 -4.45
CA ILE A 136 13.76 10.53 -5.01
C ILE A 136 12.44 11.25 -4.71
N PRO A 137 11.68 11.67 -5.73
CA PRO A 137 10.39 12.31 -5.52
C PRO A 137 9.40 11.34 -4.86
N PRO A 138 8.69 11.77 -3.80
CA PRO A 138 7.57 11.02 -3.22
C PRO A 138 6.42 10.86 -4.20
N SER A 139 5.59 9.82 -4.00
CA SER A 139 4.36 9.65 -4.76
C SER A 139 3.28 10.64 -4.29
N PHE A 140 3.21 11.80 -4.96
CA PHE A 140 2.21 12.82 -4.66
C PHE A 140 0.80 12.38 -5.09
N ALA A 141 0.66 11.61 -6.17
CA ALA A 141 -0.63 11.12 -6.66
C ALA A 141 -1.33 10.27 -5.59
N TRP A 142 -0.65 9.28 -5.02
CA TRP A 142 -1.20 8.45 -3.94
C TRP A 142 -1.45 9.25 -2.65
N ALA A 143 -0.50 10.12 -2.27
CA ALA A 143 -0.70 10.99 -1.11
C ALA A 143 -1.92 11.89 -1.28
N ARG A 144 -2.09 12.51 -2.45
CA ARG A 144 -3.20 13.41 -2.73
C ARG A 144 -4.56 12.73 -2.84
N ALA A 145 -4.57 11.49 -3.33
CA ALA A 145 -5.80 10.68 -3.43
C ALA A 145 -6.32 10.20 -2.06
N ALA A 146 -5.41 10.02 -1.08
CA ALA A 146 -5.76 9.39 0.21
C ALA A 146 -5.70 10.34 1.41
N LEU A 147 -5.09 11.54 1.30
CA LEU A 147 -4.86 12.45 2.41
C LEU A 147 -5.49 13.83 2.17
N PRO A 148 -5.76 14.59 3.24
CA PRO A 148 -6.08 16.01 3.13
C PRO A 148 -5.02 16.75 2.31
N ALA A 149 -5.45 17.66 1.42
CA ALA A 149 -4.57 18.31 0.44
C ALA A 149 -3.36 19.04 1.05
N ALA A 150 -3.55 19.67 2.20
CA ALA A 150 -2.47 20.38 2.91
C ALA A 150 -1.43 19.40 3.43
N LEU A 151 -1.86 18.32 4.07
CA LEU A 151 -0.99 17.27 4.62
C LEU A 151 -0.22 16.54 3.52
N ALA A 152 -0.89 16.18 2.41
CA ALA A 152 -0.23 15.53 1.27
C ALA A 152 0.93 16.38 0.73
N ARG A 153 0.70 17.70 0.55
CA ARG A 153 1.74 18.64 0.12
C ARG A 153 2.87 18.74 1.13
N GLU A 154 2.53 18.89 2.41
CA GLU A 154 3.51 19.03 3.48
C GLU A 154 4.43 17.81 3.55
N LEU A 155 3.87 16.61 3.63
CA LEU A 155 4.67 15.38 3.72
C LEU A 155 5.55 15.18 2.48
N CYS A 156 5.02 15.42 1.28
CA CYS A 156 5.77 15.24 0.05
C CYS A 156 6.88 16.29 -0.14
N VAL A 157 6.67 17.55 0.30
CA VAL A 157 7.66 18.62 0.13
C VAL A 157 8.72 18.62 1.23
N SER A 158 8.31 18.30 2.48
CA SER A 158 9.23 18.30 3.62
C SER A 158 10.00 16.99 3.80
N GLY A 159 9.43 15.86 3.37
CA GLY A 159 9.95 14.53 3.66
C GLY A 159 9.89 14.17 5.15
N ARG A 160 9.16 14.95 5.98
CA ARG A 160 9.03 14.66 7.40
C ARG A 160 8.26 13.37 7.65
N LEU A 161 8.52 12.76 8.78
CA LEU A 161 7.79 11.61 9.28
C LEU A 161 6.74 12.07 10.30
N ILE A 162 5.63 11.33 10.38
CA ILE A 162 4.61 11.47 11.41
C ILE A 162 4.45 10.17 12.18
N ASP A 163 4.23 10.26 13.48
CA ASP A 163 3.90 9.12 14.33
C ASP A 163 2.42 8.72 14.22
N ALA A 164 2.04 7.66 14.90
CA ALA A 164 0.69 7.12 14.86
C ALA A 164 -0.36 8.08 15.44
N GLU A 165 -0.02 8.84 16.48
CA GLU A 165 -0.93 9.82 17.10
C GLU A 165 -1.21 10.99 16.17
N ALA A 166 -0.17 11.58 15.56
CA ALA A 166 -0.32 12.61 14.54
C ALA A 166 -1.09 12.06 13.33
N ALA A 167 -0.78 10.86 12.88
CA ALA A 167 -1.48 10.20 11.78
C ALA A 167 -2.98 10.00 12.08
N ARG A 168 -3.34 9.72 13.33
CA ARG A 168 -4.74 9.61 13.76
C ARG A 168 -5.41 10.99 13.79
N ALA A 169 -4.74 11.99 14.35
CA ALA A 169 -5.26 13.36 14.42
C ALA A 169 -5.48 13.98 13.05
N ASP A 170 -4.57 13.72 12.11
CA ASP A 170 -4.58 14.26 10.74
C ASP A 170 -5.44 13.43 9.77
N GLY A 171 -6.08 12.34 10.24
CA GLY A 171 -6.95 11.48 9.42
C GLY A 171 -6.21 10.58 8.42
N VAL A 172 -4.91 10.34 8.63
CA VAL A 172 -4.13 9.37 7.84
C VAL A 172 -4.58 7.95 8.16
N ILE A 173 -4.84 7.65 9.43
CA ILE A 173 -5.38 6.39 9.89
C ILE A 173 -6.79 6.59 10.48
N SER A 174 -7.65 5.59 10.33
CA SER A 174 -9.02 5.61 10.85
C SER A 174 -9.09 5.20 12.33
N GLU A 175 -8.15 4.35 12.77
CA GLU A 175 -8.13 3.81 14.14
C GLU A 175 -6.69 3.57 14.58
N LEU A 176 -6.39 3.90 15.84
CA LEU A 176 -5.17 3.53 16.56
C LEU A 176 -5.50 2.40 17.53
N THR A 177 -4.79 1.29 17.44
CA THR A 177 -5.00 0.10 18.28
C THR A 177 -3.93 0.00 19.37
N GLU A 178 -4.06 -1.00 20.23
CA GLU A 178 -2.95 -1.43 21.09
C GLU A 178 -1.89 -2.17 20.26
N SER A 179 -0.67 -2.25 20.78
CA SER A 179 0.43 -2.99 20.13
C SER A 179 0.06 -4.45 19.89
N GLY A 180 0.37 -4.97 18.71
CA GLY A 180 0.06 -6.33 18.28
C GLY A 180 -1.40 -6.56 17.88
N GLN A 181 -2.24 -5.52 17.80
CA GLN A 181 -3.68 -5.68 17.55
C GLN A 181 -4.17 -5.19 16.18
N ALA A 182 -3.35 -4.49 15.40
CA ALA A 182 -3.81 -3.92 14.13
C ALA A 182 -4.35 -4.98 13.15
N ALA A 183 -3.65 -6.11 12.99
CA ALA A 183 -4.08 -7.18 12.09
C ALA A 183 -5.39 -7.84 12.56
N ASN A 184 -5.53 -8.11 13.87
CA ASN A 184 -6.74 -8.68 14.44
C ASN A 184 -7.94 -7.71 14.28
N ARG A 185 -7.70 -6.43 14.54
CA ARG A 185 -8.74 -5.40 14.39
C ARG A 185 -9.17 -5.22 12.93
N ALA A 186 -8.22 -5.20 12.01
CA ALA A 186 -8.51 -5.16 10.58
C ALA A 186 -9.32 -6.39 10.14
N LEU A 187 -8.97 -7.58 10.64
CA LEU A 187 -9.71 -8.81 10.34
C LEU A 187 -11.15 -8.76 10.88
N GLN A 188 -11.39 -8.20 12.06
CA GLN A 188 -12.75 -8.00 12.59
C GLN A 188 -13.58 -7.11 11.65
N ILE A 189 -13.06 -5.93 11.28
CA ILE A 189 -13.75 -5.00 10.39
C ILE A 189 -13.99 -5.62 9.01
N THR A 190 -12.99 -6.29 8.43
CA THR A 190 -13.15 -6.94 7.13
C THR A 190 -14.12 -8.11 7.16
N THR A 191 -14.21 -8.84 8.27
CA THR A 191 -15.21 -9.89 8.48
C THR A 191 -16.62 -9.31 8.52
N GLU A 192 -16.82 -8.18 9.19
CA GLU A 192 -18.10 -7.47 9.19
C GLU A 192 -18.47 -6.99 7.77
N ILE A 193 -17.50 -6.45 7.01
CA ILE A 193 -17.69 -6.02 5.62
C ILE A 193 -18.04 -7.23 4.74
N ALA A 194 -17.34 -8.34 4.88
CA ALA A 194 -17.58 -9.57 4.13
C ALA A 194 -18.97 -10.17 4.40
N GLY A 195 -19.54 -9.92 5.59
CA GLY A 195 -20.89 -10.29 5.95
C GLY A 195 -22.00 -9.38 5.39
N ARG A 196 -21.66 -8.26 4.72
CA ARG A 196 -22.64 -7.36 4.08
C ARG A 196 -23.09 -7.91 2.72
N PRO A 197 -24.24 -7.43 2.19
CA PRO A 197 -24.69 -7.78 0.84
C PRO A 197 -23.60 -7.49 -0.20
N ARG A 198 -23.05 -8.53 -0.82
CA ARG A 198 -21.88 -8.48 -1.71
C ARG A 198 -22.01 -7.42 -2.81
N ALA A 199 -23.14 -7.43 -3.53
CA ALA A 199 -23.38 -6.47 -4.60
C ALA A 199 -23.32 -5.00 -4.13
N ALA A 200 -23.75 -4.70 -2.92
CA ALA A 200 -23.70 -3.35 -2.36
C ALA A 200 -22.24 -2.94 -2.04
N VAL A 201 -21.44 -3.86 -1.50
CA VAL A 201 -20.01 -3.62 -1.21
C VAL A 201 -19.24 -3.37 -2.50
N ILE A 202 -19.40 -4.24 -3.50
CA ILE A 202 -18.74 -4.11 -4.82
C ILE A 202 -19.13 -2.79 -5.49
N GLU A 203 -20.44 -2.46 -5.53
CA GLU A 203 -20.90 -1.21 -6.15
C GLU A 203 -20.37 0.03 -5.42
N THR A 204 -20.29 -0.01 -4.08
CA THR A 204 -19.72 1.09 -3.30
C THR A 204 -18.23 1.25 -3.64
N LYS A 205 -17.48 0.15 -3.65
CA LYS A 205 -16.05 0.17 -4.03
C LYS A 205 -15.85 0.69 -5.45
N ARG A 206 -16.65 0.24 -6.41
CA ARG A 206 -16.62 0.74 -7.79
C ARG A 206 -16.79 2.26 -7.87
N ARG A 207 -17.67 2.85 -7.06
CA ARG A 207 -17.85 4.31 -7.01
C ARG A 207 -16.64 5.03 -6.43
N ILE A 208 -16.01 4.48 -5.40
CA ILE A 208 -14.77 5.02 -4.83
C ILE A 208 -13.65 5.02 -5.90
N LEU A 209 -13.52 3.93 -6.65
CA LEU A 209 -12.54 3.83 -7.73
C LEU A 209 -12.79 4.85 -8.86
N LEU A 210 -14.06 5.03 -9.25
CA LEU A 210 -14.44 6.02 -10.26
C LEU A 210 -14.16 7.47 -9.81
N GLU A 211 -14.43 7.79 -8.53
CA GLU A 211 -14.10 9.11 -7.98
C GLU A 211 -12.60 9.36 -8.04
N ARG A 212 -11.79 8.38 -7.57
CA ARG A 212 -10.33 8.48 -7.59
C ARG A 212 -9.82 8.70 -9.02
N GLU A 213 -10.27 7.91 -9.98
CA GLU A 213 -9.88 8.03 -11.38
C GLU A 213 -10.25 9.41 -11.94
N ARG A 214 -11.48 9.85 -11.72
CA ARG A 214 -11.96 11.14 -12.19
C ARG A 214 -11.17 12.33 -11.62
N LEU A 215 -10.79 12.27 -10.34
CA LEU A 215 -10.15 13.40 -9.66
C LEU A 215 -8.62 13.38 -9.81
N TYR A 216 -8.02 12.20 -9.91
CA TYR A 216 -6.57 12.04 -9.80
C TYR A 216 -5.94 11.22 -10.93
N GLY A 217 -6.69 10.65 -11.87
CA GLY A 217 -6.18 9.82 -12.96
C GLY A 217 -5.02 10.49 -13.71
N PHE A 218 -5.16 11.76 -14.06
CA PHE A 218 -4.08 12.55 -14.68
C PHE A 218 -2.79 12.59 -13.83
N LEU A 219 -2.90 12.73 -12.51
CA LEU A 219 -1.73 12.75 -11.61
C LEU A 219 -1.04 11.38 -11.59
N PHE A 220 -1.81 10.29 -11.57
CA PHE A 220 -1.26 8.94 -11.63
C PHE A 220 -0.52 8.69 -12.92
N GLU A 221 -1.09 9.06 -14.07
CA GLU A 221 -0.45 8.93 -15.38
C GLU A 221 0.85 9.74 -15.49
N ASP A 222 0.84 10.98 -14.98
CA ASP A 222 2.02 11.86 -15.00
C ASP A 222 3.14 11.31 -14.12
N GLU A 223 2.79 10.84 -12.92
CA GLU A 223 3.74 10.22 -11.99
C GLU A 223 4.32 8.91 -12.54
N GLU A 224 3.51 8.09 -13.20
CA GLU A 224 3.98 6.89 -13.89
C GLU A 224 5.01 7.23 -14.97
N ARG A 225 4.73 8.23 -15.83
CA ARG A 225 5.67 8.70 -16.84
C ARG A 225 6.98 9.20 -16.22
N MET A 226 6.87 9.98 -15.14
CA MET A 226 8.04 10.48 -14.40
C MET A 226 8.86 9.33 -13.81
N PHE A 227 8.22 8.35 -13.19
CA PHE A 227 8.87 7.19 -12.57
C PHE A 227 9.60 6.33 -13.61
N ARG A 228 8.93 6.06 -14.77
CA ARG A 228 9.57 5.38 -15.90
C ARG A 228 10.81 6.13 -16.38
N ARG A 229 10.71 7.44 -16.59
CA ARG A 229 11.83 8.27 -17.04
C ARG A 229 12.98 8.28 -16.03
N ALA A 230 12.69 8.36 -14.74
CA ALA A 230 13.69 8.38 -13.68
C ALA A 230 14.52 7.08 -13.63
N LEU A 231 13.91 5.93 -13.85
CA LEU A 231 14.59 4.63 -13.76
C LEU A 231 15.11 4.10 -15.11
N LEU A 232 14.45 4.40 -16.22
CA LEU A 232 14.83 3.90 -17.55
C LEU A 232 15.73 4.87 -18.31
N GLY A 233 15.75 6.15 -17.93
CA GLY A 233 16.40 7.24 -18.66
C GLY A 233 15.41 7.90 -19.65
N ALA A 234 15.78 9.09 -20.15
CA ALA A 234 15.06 9.69 -21.26
C ALA A 234 15.34 8.88 -22.54
N ASP A 235 14.28 8.54 -23.27
CA ASP A 235 14.39 8.00 -24.62
C ASP A 235 14.99 9.03 -25.57
#